data_78f19b7bee59059a76771604609f71a9
#
_entry.id   78f19b7bee59059a76771604609f71a9
#
_cell.length_a   1.000
_cell.length_b   1.000
_cell.length_c   1.000
_cell.angle_alpha   90.00
_cell.angle_beta   90.00
_cell.angle_gamma   90.00
#
_symmetry.space_group_name_H-M   'P 1'
#
loop_
_entity.id
_entity.type
_entity.pdbx_description
1 polymer ?
#
loop_
_entity_poly.entity_id
_entity_poly.type
_entity_poly.pdbx_seq_one_letter_code
_entity_poly.pdbx_strand_id
1 'polypeptide(L)'
;VILSHKISKMSQKRLSILIDGAVLLIIGFYPAEMNPFVALFPIFFATAFQWCSFKGADGFASSSIFCSNNLRQCVTGFTEYLCSKDEQSLHRGIYFGKVLLSFYGGVAVSFLATQILDLKASWIGILPTVSAFLLCNVEYGRCKVKKEDILKASA
;
A
#
# COMPACT_ATOMS: atom_id res chain seq x y z
N VAL A 1 -13.45 -3.81 11.37
CA VAL A 1 -14.77 -3.21 11.06
C VAL A 1 -15.17 -2.19 12.14
N ILE A 2 -15.11 -2.51 13.44
CA ILE A 2 -15.55 -1.60 14.54
C ILE A 2 -14.65 -0.35 14.63
N LEU A 3 -13.33 -0.51 14.47
CA LEU A 3 -12.37 0.60 14.51
C LEU A 3 -12.53 1.57 13.32
N SER A 4 -12.93 1.06 12.16
CA SER A 4 -13.08 1.84 10.94
C SER A 4 -14.25 2.83 10.95
N HIS A 5 -15.25 2.59 11.79
CA HIS A 5 -16.43 3.45 11.88
C HIS A 5 -16.21 4.74 12.69
N LYS A 6 -15.22 4.74 13.60
CA LYS A 6 -14.98 5.85 14.53
C LYS A 6 -13.79 6.75 14.16
N ILE A 7 -12.96 6.32 13.20
CA ILE A 7 -11.73 7.02 12.82
C ILE A 7 -11.87 7.58 11.41
N SER A 8 -11.48 8.83 11.19
CA SER A 8 -11.43 9.45 9.86
C SER A 8 -10.61 8.59 8.88
N LYS A 9 -11.07 8.44 7.62
CA LYS A 9 -10.39 7.64 6.59
C LYS A 9 -8.90 7.96 6.44
N MET A 10 -8.51 9.21 6.61
CA MET A 10 -7.12 9.64 6.55
C MET A 10 -6.33 9.18 7.79
N SER A 11 -6.96 9.17 8.96
CA SER A 11 -6.35 8.65 10.19
C SER A 11 -6.14 7.14 10.13
N GLN A 12 -7.03 6.40 9.44
CA GLN A 12 -6.88 4.95 9.19
C GLN A 12 -5.66 4.64 8.31
N LYS A 13 -5.43 5.41 7.23
CA LYS A 13 -4.24 5.26 6.38
C LYS A 13 -2.94 5.45 7.16
N ARG A 14 -2.89 6.50 8.00
CA ARG A 14 -1.72 6.77 8.85
C ARG A 14 -1.47 5.65 9.85
N LEU A 15 -2.54 5.18 10.49
CA LEU A 15 -2.44 4.09 11.45
C LEU A 15 -1.97 2.81 10.79
N SER A 16 -2.43 2.51 9.57
CA SER A 16 -1.95 1.36 8.79
C SER A 16 -0.45 1.43 8.55
N ILE A 17 0.06 2.58 8.06
CA ILE A 17 1.48 2.76 7.80
C ILE A 17 2.32 2.62 9.09
N LEU A 18 1.81 3.12 10.22
CA LEU A 18 2.49 2.96 11.51
C LEU A 18 2.51 1.50 11.99
N ILE A 19 1.42 0.75 11.78
CA ILE A 19 1.36 -0.69 12.09
C ILE A 19 2.36 -1.44 11.21
N ASP A 20 2.40 -1.15 9.91
CA ASP A 20 3.36 -1.78 8.99
C ASP A 20 4.80 -1.52 9.42
N GLY A 21 5.15 -0.27 9.77
CA GLY A 21 6.47 0.09 10.29
C GLY A 21 6.82 -0.63 11.60
N ALA A 22 5.87 -0.70 12.53
CA ALA A 22 6.07 -1.40 13.81
C ALA A 22 6.32 -2.90 13.60
N VAL A 23 5.56 -3.54 12.71
CA VAL A 23 5.72 -4.96 12.37
C VAL A 23 7.08 -5.22 11.72
N LEU A 24 7.53 -4.37 10.78
CA LEU A 24 8.85 -4.48 10.17
C LEU A 24 9.98 -4.36 11.19
N LEU A 25 9.85 -3.44 12.16
CA LEU A 25 10.81 -3.31 13.25
C LEU A 25 10.85 -4.57 14.12
N ILE A 26 9.69 -5.07 14.54
CA ILE A 26 9.57 -6.26 15.41
C ILE A 26 10.20 -7.49 14.74
N ILE A 27 9.91 -7.71 13.45
CA ILE A 27 10.42 -8.88 12.71
C ILE A 27 11.94 -8.84 12.60
N GLY A 28 12.53 -7.66 12.40
CA GLY A 28 14.00 -7.53 12.32
C GLY A 28 14.74 -7.87 13.63
N PHE A 29 14.03 -7.91 14.77
CA PHE A 29 14.58 -8.36 16.05
C PHE A 29 14.36 -9.85 16.32
N TYR A 30 13.59 -10.55 15.47
CA TYR A 30 13.37 -11.98 15.67
C TYR A 30 14.67 -12.78 15.46
N PRO A 31 14.95 -13.78 16.32
CA PRO A 31 16.07 -14.68 16.12
C PRO A 31 15.84 -15.50 14.84
N ALA A 32 16.92 -15.79 14.11
CA ALA A 32 16.86 -16.54 12.86
C ALA A 32 16.29 -17.98 13.03
N GLU A 33 16.39 -18.53 14.23
CA GLU A 33 15.91 -19.86 14.60
C GLU A 33 14.40 -19.90 14.93
N MET A 34 13.72 -18.74 14.89
CA MET A 34 12.31 -18.65 15.20
C MET A 34 11.46 -19.37 14.16
N ASN A 35 10.40 -20.04 14.63
CA ASN A 35 9.45 -20.70 13.74
C ASN A 35 8.84 -19.67 12.75
N PRO A 36 8.99 -19.87 11.42
CA PRO A 36 8.53 -18.93 10.40
C PRO A 36 7.02 -18.60 10.50
N PHE A 37 6.20 -19.57 10.93
CA PHE A 37 4.77 -19.35 11.10
C PHE A 37 4.46 -18.30 12.17
N VAL A 38 5.21 -18.27 13.26
CA VAL A 38 5.03 -17.25 14.30
C VAL A 38 5.38 -15.86 13.79
N ALA A 39 6.44 -15.76 12.99
CA ALA A 39 6.85 -14.50 12.36
C ALA A 39 5.80 -13.96 11.36
N LEU A 40 5.00 -14.83 10.75
CA LEU A 40 3.96 -14.44 9.79
C LEU A 40 2.71 -13.80 10.43
N PHE A 41 2.38 -14.11 11.68
CA PHE A 41 1.18 -13.59 12.34
C PHE A 41 1.08 -12.05 12.33
N PRO A 42 2.10 -11.29 12.79
CA PRO A 42 2.04 -9.84 12.74
C PRO A 42 1.96 -9.30 11.30
N ILE A 43 2.57 -9.99 10.32
CA ILE A 43 2.49 -9.61 8.91
C ILE A 43 1.05 -9.76 8.40
N PHE A 44 0.40 -10.89 8.68
CA PHE A 44 -1.00 -11.11 8.27
C PHE A 44 -1.94 -10.07 8.89
N PHE A 45 -1.73 -9.72 10.15
CA PHE A 45 -2.50 -8.67 10.80
C PHE A 45 -2.30 -7.31 10.12
N ALA A 46 -1.05 -6.91 9.89
CA ALA A 46 -0.72 -5.64 9.23
C ALA A 46 -1.30 -5.58 7.81
N THR A 47 -1.12 -6.63 7.01
CA THR A 47 -1.66 -6.71 5.64
C THR A 47 -3.19 -6.66 5.60
N ALA A 48 -3.87 -7.33 6.53
CA ALA A 48 -5.33 -7.28 6.63
C ALA A 48 -5.81 -5.86 6.97
N PHE A 49 -5.12 -5.17 7.88
CA PHE A 49 -5.44 -3.80 8.24
C PHE A 49 -5.16 -2.82 7.09
N GLN A 50 -4.04 -3.01 6.38
CA GLN A 50 -3.68 -2.24 5.20
C GLN A 50 -4.74 -2.38 4.10
N TRP A 51 -5.23 -3.59 3.83
CA TRP A 51 -6.29 -3.83 2.86
C TRP A 51 -7.58 -3.08 3.18
N CYS A 52 -7.97 -3.02 4.44
CA CYS A 52 -9.14 -2.26 4.88
C CYS A 52 -8.95 -0.74 4.74
N SER A 53 -7.69 -0.26 4.82
CA SER A 53 -7.36 1.17 4.88
C SER A 53 -7.16 1.78 3.49
N PHE A 54 -6.65 1.02 2.52
CA PHE A 54 -6.33 1.48 1.16
C PHE A 54 -7.26 0.83 0.14
N LYS A 55 -8.06 1.66 -0.54
CA LYS A 55 -9.09 1.20 -1.50
C LYS A 55 -8.75 1.48 -2.97
N GLY A 56 -7.50 1.91 -3.27
CA GLY A 56 -7.09 2.31 -4.61
C GLY A 56 -7.03 3.82 -4.80
N ALA A 57 -6.76 4.25 -6.02
CA ALA A 57 -6.64 5.65 -6.44
C ALA A 57 -7.15 5.82 -7.88
N ASP A 58 -7.29 7.07 -8.35
CA ASP A 58 -7.68 7.44 -9.71
C ASP A 58 -9.01 6.81 -10.18
N GLY A 59 -9.93 6.55 -9.23
CA GLY A 59 -11.21 5.91 -9.52
C GLY A 59 -11.15 4.40 -9.66
N PHE A 60 -9.95 3.79 -9.60
CA PHE A 60 -9.76 2.35 -9.68
C PHE A 60 -9.63 1.72 -8.30
N ALA A 61 -10.39 0.65 -8.06
CA ALA A 61 -10.23 -0.16 -6.86
C ALA A 61 -9.04 -1.11 -7.06
N SER A 62 -7.90 -0.77 -6.49
CA SER A 62 -6.71 -1.62 -6.49
C SER A 62 -6.40 -2.14 -5.09
N SER A 63 -5.83 -3.32 -5.00
CA SER A 63 -5.33 -3.86 -3.75
C SER A 63 -3.82 -3.98 -3.81
N SER A 64 -3.12 -3.39 -2.86
CA SER A 64 -1.67 -3.52 -2.73
C SER A 64 -1.24 -4.95 -2.37
N ILE A 65 -2.16 -5.80 -1.92
CA ILE A 65 -1.90 -7.14 -1.40
C ILE A 65 -2.25 -8.23 -2.42
N PHE A 66 -3.32 -8.05 -3.23
CA PHE A 66 -3.79 -9.05 -4.17
C PHE A 66 -3.29 -8.79 -5.59
N CYS A 67 -2.11 -9.36 -5.88
CA CYS A 67 -1.46 -9.25 -7.17
C CYS A 67 -2.30 -9.82 -8.33
N SER A 68 -3.01 -10.94 -8.11
CA SER A 68 -3.80 -11.61 -9.16
C SER A 68 -4.94 -10.75 -9.71
N ASN A 69 -5.65 -10.02 -8.87
CA ASN A 69 -6.69 -9.10 -9.35
C ASN A 69 -6.10 -7.93 -10.13
N ASN A 70 -4.99 -7.36 -9.66
CA ASN A 70 -4.31 -6.28 -10.35
C ASN A 70 -3.77 -6.74 -11.71
N LEU A 71 -3.25 -7.98 -11.80
CA LEU A 71 -2.79 -8.58 -13.04
C LEU A 71 -3.95 -8.74 -14.04
N ARG A 72 -5.08 -9.28 -13.59
CA ARG A 72 -6.28 -9.41 -14.42
C ARG A 72 -6.71 -8.06 -14.96
N GLN A 73 -6.82 -7.04 -14.12
CA GLN A 73 -7.23 -5.69 -14.51
C GLN A 73 -6.23 -5.06 -15.51
N CYS A 74 -4.95 -5.28 -15.32
CA CYS A 74 -3.90 -4.82 -16.22
C CYS A 74 -4.05 -5.44 -17.61
N VAL A 75 -4.13 -6.77 -17.68
CA VAL A 75 -4.27 -7.51 -18.95
C VAL A 75 -5.59 -7.13 -19.64
N THR A 76 -6.71 -7.11 -18.90
CA THR A 76 -8.02 -6.72 -19.46
C THR A 76 -7.97 -5.29 -20.03
N GLY A 77 -7.39 -4.33 -19.30
CA GLY A 77 -7.27 -2.96 -19.78
C GLY A 77 -6.50 -2.84 -21.09
N PHE A 78 -5.36 -3.52 -21.22
CA PHE A 78 -4.60 -3.52 -22.47
C PHE A 78 -5.31 -4.26 -23.60
N THR A 79 -5.97 -5.38 -23.33
CA THR A 79 -6.73 -6.15 -24.33
C THR A 79 -7.91 -5.33 -24.85
N GLU A 80 -8.68 -4.71 -23.98
CA GLU A 80 -9.79 -3.82 -24.37
C GLU A 80 -9.29 -2.64 -25.21
N TYR A 81 -8.17 -2.02 -24.85
CA TYR A 81 -7.57 -0.97 -25.66
C TYR A 81 -7.15 -1.45 -27.06
N LEU A 82 -6.58 -2.64 -27.18
CA LEU A 82 -6.20 -3.18 -28.48
C LEU A 82 -7.41 -3.43 -29.39
N CYS A 83 -8.55 -3.83 -28.79
CA CYS A 83 -9.78 -4.13 -29.53
C CYS A 83 -10.60 -2.86 -29.88
N SER A 84 -10.77 -1.97 -28.92
CA SER A 84 -11.71 -0.83 -29.04
C SER A 84 -11.03 0.53 -29.17
N LYS A 85 -9.71 0.63 -28.98
CA LYS A 85 -8.94 1.88 -28.94
C LYS A 85 -9.44 2.89 -27.89
N ASP A 86 -10.13 2.41 -26.86
CA ASP A 86 -10.65 3.25 -25.79
C ASP A 86 -9.51 3.70 -24.87
N GLU A 87 -9.33 5.02 -24.73
CA GLU A 87 -8.26 5.61 -23.91
C GLU A 87 -8.47 5.34 -22.42
N GLN A 88 -9.70 5.15 -21.96
CA GLN A 88 -9.97 4.84 -20.55
C GLN A 88 -9.48 3.45 -20.21
N SER A 89 -9.62 2.49 -21.11
CA SER A 89 -9.07 1.13 -20.96
C SER A 89 -7.54 1.13 -20.96
N LEU A 90 -6.90 1.97 -21.78
CA LEU A 90 -5.46 2.16 -21.72
C LEU A 90 -5.00 2.72 -20.38
N HIS A 91 -5.66 3.76 -19.88
CA HIS A 91 -5.35 4.37 -18.59
C HIS A 91 -5.47 3.37 -17.45
N ARG A 92 -6.52 2.51 -17.47
CA ARG A 92 -6.71 1.40 -16.54
C ARG A 92 -5.56 0.40 -16.62
N GLY A 93 -5.17 -0.04 -17.82
CA GLY A 93 -4.05 -0.95 -18.03
C GLY A 93 -2.73 -0.40 -17.48
N ILE A 94 -2.41 0.86 -17.77
CA ILE A 94 -1.22 1.55 -17.27
C ILE A 94 -1.23 1.69 -15.74
N TYR A 95 -2.37 2.07 -15.15
CA TYR A 95 -2.50 2.20 -13.71
C TYR A 95 -2.17 0.89 -12.98
N PHE A 96 -2.84 -0.21 -13.37
CA PHE A 96 -2.60 -1.53 -12.77
C PHE A 96 -1.21 -2.08 -13.10
N GLY A 97 -0.65 -1.75 -14.28
CA GLY A 97 0.73 -2.08 -14.66
C GLY A 97 1.74 -1.43 -13.72
N LYS A 98 1.57 -0.16 -13.38
CA LYS A 98 2.42 0.54 -12.39
C LYS A 98 2.34 -0.07 -11.00
N VAL A 99 1.13 -0.46 -10.56
CA VAL A 99 0.93 -1.14 -9.28
C VAL A 99 1.68 -2.46 -9.24
N LEU A 100 1.57 -3.27 -10.30
CA LEU A 100 2.28 -4.55 -10.42
C LEU A 100 3.80 -4.38 -10.46
N LEU A 101 4.29 -3.42 -11.23
CA LEU A 101 5.73 -3.15 -11.33
C LEU A 101 6.31 -2.76 -9.97
N SER A 102 5.60 -1.92 -9.23
CA SER A 102 6.01 -1.54 -7.87
C SER A 102 6.01 -2.74 -6.92
N PHE A 103 4.99 -3.60 -7.01
CA PHE A 103 4.89 -4.81 -6.20
C PHE A 103 6.04 -5.78 -6.48
N TYR A 104 6.25 -6.15 -7.74
CA TYR A 104 7.31 -7.09 -8.12
C TYR A 104 8.71 -6.51 -7.89
N GLY A 105 8.88 -5.20 -8.08
CA GLY A 105 10.12 -4.50 -7.72
C GLY A 105 10.43 -4.63 -6.23
N GLY A 106 9.43 -4.43 -5.38
CA GLY A 106 9.56 -4.62 -3.93
C GLY A 106 9.90 -6.07 -3.56
N VAL A 107 9.24 -7.05 -4.20
CA VAL A 107 9.53 -8.48 -3.99
C VAL A 107 10.98 -8.82 -4.37
N ALA A 108 11.44 -8.33 -5.52
CA ALA A 108 12.82 -8.58 -5.97
C ALA A 108 13.86 -7.99 -5.01
N VAL A 109 13.66 -6.74 -4.57
CA VAL A 109 14.54 -6.08 -3.60
C VAL A 109 14.54 -6.83 -2.28
N SER A 110 13.36 -7.22 -1.77
CA SER A 110 13.24 -7.96 -0.51
C SER A 110 13.90 -9.34 -0.62
N PHE A 111 13.74 -10.04 -1.74
CA PHE A 111 14.37 -11.33 -1.97
C PHE A 111 15.90 -11.22 -1.93
N LEU A 112 16.48 -10.27 -2.65
CA LEU A 112 17.94 -10.05 -2.65
C LEU A 112 18.45 -9.64 -1.26
N ALA A 113 17.69 -8.80 -0.56
CA ALA A 113 18.05 -8.37 0.78
C ALA A 113 18.06 -9.53 1.80
N THR A 114 17.08 -10.44 1.71
CA THR A 114 17.01 -11.60 2.62
C THR A 114 18.14 -12.59 2.40
N GLN A 115 18.71 -12.70 1.20
CA GLN A 115 19.88 -13.54 0.95
C GLN A 115 21.14 -13.06 1.70
N ILE A 116 21.19 -11.79 2.10
CA ILE A 116 22.37 -11.18 2.74
C ILE A 116 22.12 -10.90 4.21
N LEU A 117 20.92 -10.50 4.57
CA LEU A 117 20.58 -9.96 5.89
C LEU A 117 19.58 -10.82 6.68
N ASP A 118 19.12 -11.94 6.14
CA ASP A 118 18.07 -12.77 6.72
C ASP A 118 16.83 -11.93 7.15
N LEU A 119 16.30 -12.14 8.34
CA LEU A 119 15.14 -11.42 8.88
C LEU A 119 15.40 -9.92 9.07
N LYS A 120 16.67 -9.50 9.22
CA LYS A 120 17.03 -8.06 9.32
C LYS A 120 16.77 -7.31 8.04
N ALA A 121 16.60 -8.00 6.91
CA ALA A 121 16.15 -7.39 5.65
C ALA A 121 14.83 -6.65 5.79
N SER A 122 13.99 -7.01 6.76
CA SER A 122 12.73 -6.29 7.06
C SER A 122 12.95 -4.80 7.36
N TRP A 123 14.11 -4.42 7.89
CA TRP A 123 14.44 -3.01 8.17
C TRP A 123 14.60 -2.16 6.90
N ILE A 124 14.95 -2.78 5.78
CA ILE A 124 14.99 -2.06 4.48
C ILE A 124 13.59 -1.56 4.10
N GLY A 125 12.55 -2.32 4.47
CA GLY A 125 11.15 -1.93 4.28
C GLY A 125 10.71 -0.69 5.08
N ILE A 126 11.51 -0.26 6.07
CA ILE A 126 11.22 0.96 6.83
C ILE A 126 11.38 2.20 5.94
N LEU A 127 12.32 2.22 5.00
CA LEU A 127 12.53 3.35 4.09
C LEU A 127 11.27 3.71 3.27
N PRO A 128 10.66 2.78 2.51
CA PRO A 128 9.43 3.07 1.81
C PRO A 128 8.26 3.35 2.75
N THR A 129 8.22 2.75 3.95
CA THR A 129 7.18 3.02 4.95
C THR A 129 7.25 4.45 5.47
N VAL A 130 8.44 4.95 5.79
CA VAL A 130 8.65 6.35 6.19
C VAL A 130 8.28 7.30 5.05
N SER A 131 8.68 7.01 3.82
CA SER A 131 8.32 7.80 2.63
C SER A 131 6.80 7.86 2.45
N ALA A 132 6.10 6.73 2.57
CA ALA A 132 4.64 6.68 2.50
C ALA A 132 3.97 7.48 3.63
N PHE A 133 4.53 7.44 4.84
CA PHE A 133 4.03 8.22 5.97
C PHE A 133 4.17 9.72 5.74
N LEU A 134 5.31 10.18 5.23
CA LEU A 134 5.55 11.59 4.90
C LEU A 134 4.58 12.06 3.81
N LEU A 135 4.40 11.29 2.73
CA LEU A 135 3.45 11.60 1.66
C LEU A 135 2.02 11.69 2.19
N CYS A 136 1.60 10.76 3.04
CA CYS A 136 0.28 10.76 3.65
C CYS A 136 0.06 12.00 4.55
N ASN A 137 1.10 12.50 5.24
CA ASN A 137 1.02 13.71 6.03
C ASN A 137 0.89 14.96 5.15
N VAL A 138 1.61 15.05 4.03
CA VAL A 138 1.51 16.15 3.08
C VAL A 138 0.10 16.21 2.46
N GLU A 139 -0.44 15.06 2.06
CA GLU A 139 -1.80 14.96 1.52
C GLU A 139 -2.84 15.42 2.56
N TYR A 140 -2.67 15.01 3.81
CA TYR A 140 -3.55 15.45 4.90
C TYR A 140 -3.53 16.96 5.11
N GLY A 141 -2.36 17.58 5.09
CA GLY A 141 -2.21 19.04 5.19
C GLY A 141 -2.97 19.76 4.08
N ARG A 142 -2.82 19.31 2.83
CA ARG A 142 -3.52 19.88 1.66
C ARG A 142 -5.04 19.75 1.78
N CYS A 143 -5.55 18.59 2.21
CA CYS A 143 -6.99 18.37 2.40
C CYS A 143 -7.56 19.27 3.50
N LYS A 144 -6.81 19.51 4.58
CA LYS A 144 -7.23 20.38 5.68
C LYS A 144 -7.34 21.84 5.23
N VAL A 145 -6.32 22.35 4.55
CA VAL A 145 -6.30 23.73 4.02
C VAL A 145 -7.48 23.95 3.05
N LYS A 146 -7.67 23.04 2.10
CA LYS A 146 -8.78 23.14 1.13
C LYS A 146 -10.15 23.15 1.81
N LYS A 147 -10.33 22.40 2.90
CA LYS A 147 -11.58 22.39 3.68
C LYS A 147 -11.81 23.71 4.42
N GLU A 148 -10.76 24.32 4.97
CA GLU A 148 -10.81 25.62 5.64
C GLU A 148 -11.14 26.74 4.65
N ASP A 149 -10.58 26.70 3.43
CA ASP A 149 -10.85 27.69 2.38
C ASP A 149 -12.30 27.62 1.89
N ILE A 150 -12.86 26.41 1.74
CA ILE A 150 -14.27 26.22 1.36
C ILE A 150 -15.21 26.75 2.46
N LEU A 151 -14.89 26.51 3.72
CA LEU A 151 -15.69 27.01 4.85
C LEU A 151 -15.67 28.54 4.94
N LYS A 152 -14.52 29.18 4.66
CA LYS A 152 -14.39 30.65 4.62
C LYS A 152 -15.12 31.28 3.42
N ALA A 153 -15.21 30.57 2.29
CA ALA A 153 -15.90 31.05 1.10
C ALA A 153 -17.43 30.91 1.20
N SER A 154 -17.93 30.10 2.15
CA SER A 154 -19.36 29.87 2.39
C SER A 154 -19.94 30.68 3.57
N ALA A 155 -19.10 31.43 4.29
CA ALA A 155 -19.46 32.31 5.39
C ALA A 155 -19.51 33.78 4.96
#